data_e6a6e6f32764c28336befeac6431a9db
#
_entry.id   e6a6e6f32764c28336befeac6431a9db
#
_cell.length_a   1.000
_cell.length_b   1.000
_cell.length_c   1.000
_cell.angle_alpha   90.00
_cell.angle_beta   90.00
_cell.angle_gamma   90.00
#
_symmetry.space_group_name_H-M   'P 1'
#
loop_
_entity.id
_entity.type
_entity.pdbx_description
1 polymer ?
#
loop_
_entity_poly.entity_id
_entity_poly.type
_entity_poly.pdbx_seq_one_letter_code
_entity_poly.pdbx_strand_id
1 'polypeptide(L)'
;PMPFQADRLQLNNMAFNSPNTEWDLSAQKVTGGVSPWQPEAGNVLGKNAQIQMSAGSLTLNGVPATNVLIQGQLNGKEVVLNTIGADMARGSLTGSALRNADGSWVIDTMRLNEIRLQSDKSLLDFFAPLNTIPSLQIGRLEVTDARLQGPDWAVTELDLSLRDLTLSK
;
A
#
# COMPACT_ATOMS: atom_id res chain seq x y z
N PRO A 1 -22.27 9.08 15.42
CA PRO A 1 -20.94 9.23 16.00
C PRO A 1 -20.76 8.31 17.21
N MET A 2 -19.55 7.85 17.40
CA MET A 2 -19.21 7.07 18.59
C MET A 2 -19.11 8.00 19.78
N PRO A 3 -19.45 7.52 21.02
CA PRO A 3 -19.51 8.38 22.19
C PRO A 3 -18.16 8.75 22.78
N PHE A 4 -17.07 8.33 22.18
CA PHE A 4 -15.74 8.59 22.71
C PHE A 4 -14.81 9.08 21.60
N GLN A 5 -13.83 9.89 22.03
CA GLN A 5 -12.77 10.39 21.16
C GLN A 5 -11.53 10.66 22.03
N ALA A 6 -10.40 10.72 21.39
CA ALA A 6 -9.13 10.97 22.06
C ALA A 6 -8.23 11.83 21.18
N ASP A 7 -7.25 12.45 21.80
CA ASP A 7 -6.25 13.22 21.06
C ASP A 7 -5.41 12.32 20.16
N ARG A 8 -5.23 11.07 20.56
CA ARG A 8 -4.42 10.11 19.82
C ARG A 8 -4.80 8.68 20.17
N LEU A 9 -4.88 7.85 19.14
CA LEU A 9 -4.85 6.39 19.28
C LEU A 9 -3.42 5.92 19.00
N GLN A 10 -2.82 5.23 19.96
CA GLN A 10 -1.49 4.66 19.79
C GLN A 10 -1.59 3.14 19.73
N LEU A 11 -1.03 2.56 18.68
CA LEU A 11 -0.91 1.11 18.52
C LEU A 11 0.54 0.72 18.78
N ASN A 12 0.74 -0.34 19.55
CA ASN A 12 2.08 -0.81 19.90
C ASN A 12 2.18 -2.30 19.64
N ASN A 13 3.04 -2.67 18.72
CA ASN A 13 3.41 -4.04 18.43
C ASN A 13 2.20 -4.97 18.19
N MET A 14 1.29 -4.54 17.35
CA MET A 14 0.07 -5.29 17.03
C MET A 14 0.27 -6.18 15.81
N ALA A 15 -0.50 -7.27 15.76
CA ALA A 15 -0.66 -8.07 14.57
C ALA A 15 -2.02 -7.77 13.94
N PHE A 16 -2.08 -7.77 12.64
CA PHE A 16 -3.28 -7.49 11.88
C PHE A 16 -3.44 -8.49 10.74
N ASN A 17 -4.64 -8.99 10.54
CA ASN A 17 -4.94 -9.91 9.46
C ASN A 17 -6.31 -9.56 8.87
N SER A 18 -6.34 -9.29 7.57
CA SER A 18 -7.56 -9.00 6.83
C SER A 18 -7.62 -9.91 5.61
N PRO A 19 -8.11 -11.14 5.78
CA PRO A 19 -8.24 -12.04 4.65
C PRO A 19 -9.32 -11.53 3.69
N ASN A 20 -8.96 -11.48 2.42
CA ASN A 20 -9.85 -11.05 1.35
C ASN A 20 -9.44 -11.81 0.10
N THR A 21 -10.41 -12.09 -0.78
CA THR A 21 -10.12 -12.85 -1.99
C THR A 21 -9.24 -12.08 -2.99
N GLU A 22 -9.29 -10.74 -2.94
CA GLU A 22 -8.60 -9.88 -3.90
C GLU A 22 -7.42 -9.15 -3.26
N TRP A 23 -7.57 -8.70 -2.00
CA TRP A 23 -6.54 -7.98 -1.27
C TRP A 23 -6.31 -8.64 0.09
N ASP A 24 -5.52 -9.71 0.06
CA ASP A 24 -5.19 -10.48 1.27
C ASP A 24 -4.00 -9.82 1.96
N LEU A 25 -4.25 -9.27 3.15
CA LEU A 25 -3.27 -8.48 3.89
C LEU A 25 -3.04 -9.08 5.27
N SER A 26 -1.78 -9.24 5.64
CA SER A 26 -1.38 -9.50 7.02
C SER A 26 -0.18 -8.62 7.38
N ALA A 27 -0.12 -8.20 8.63
CA ALA A 27 0.97 -7.37 9.12
C ALA A 27 1.30 -7.75 10.56
N GLN A 28 2.57 -7.63 10.91
CA GLN A 28 3.07 -7.92 12.25
C GLN A 28 3.97 -6.80 12.74
N LYS A 29 4.02 -6.66 14.06
CA LYS A 29 4.78 -5.60 14.74
C LYS A 29 4.34 -4.23 14.23
N VAL A 30 3.02 -4.04 14.15
CA VAL A 30 2.42 -2.77 13.72
C VAL A 30 2.46 -1.81 14.89
N THR A 31 3.09 -0.66 14.67
CA THR A 31 3.19 0.41 15.64
C THR A 31 2.86 1.71 14.95
N GLY A 32 2.10 2.58 15.62
CA GLY A 32 1.79 3.85 15.02
C GLY A 32 0.71 4.60 15.75
N GLY A 33 0.23 5.66 15.13
CA GLY A 33 -0.75 6.53 15.72
C GLY A 33 -1.72 7.16 14.74
N VAL A 34 -2.89 7.47 15.28
CA VAL A 34 -3.96 8.22 14.61
C VAL A 34 -4.30 9.41 15.49
N SER A 35 -4.23 10.62 14.95
CA SER A 35 -4.37 11.85 15.74
C SER A 35 -5.09 12.94 14.93
N PRO A 36 -6.20 13.52 15.44
CA PRO A 36 -6.98 13.08 16.57
C PRO A 36 -7.70 11.76 16.28
N TRP A 37 -8.08 11.02 17.33
CA TRP A 37 -8.86 9.81 17.13
C TRP A 37 -10.33 10.06 17.45
N GLN A 38 -11.15 10.04 16.41
CA GLN A 38 -12.58 10.35 16.47
C GLN A 38 -13.36 9.27 15.72
N PRO A 39 -13.48 8.07 16.32
CA PRO A 39 -14.10 6.94 15.62
C PRO A 39 -15.58 7.19 15.34
N GLU A 40 -16.06 6.58 14.27
CA GLU A 40 -17.44 6.64 13.84
C GLU A 40 -17.96 5.22 13.55
N ALA A 41 -19.29 5.08 13.49
CA ALA A 41 -19.88 3.84 13.07
C ALA A 41 -19.44 3.52 11.62
N GLY A 42 -18.89 2.32 11.43
CA GLY A 42 -18.38 1.90 10.14
C GLY A 42 -16.99 2.43 9.78
N ASN A 43 -16.40 3.29 10.62
CA ASN A 43 -15.06 3.81 10.39
C ASN A 43 -14.32 4.00 11.73
N VAL A 44 -13.57 2.99 12.12
CA VAL A 44 -12.89 2.97 13.42
C VAL A 44 -11.80 4.04 13.54
N LEU A 45 -11.22 4.49 12.43
CA LEU A 45 -10.17 5.51 12.45
C LEU A 45 -10.73 6.94 12.40
N GLY A 46 -12.00 7.08 12.02
CA GLY A 46 -12.62 8.40 11.87
C GLY A 46 -12.41 9.00 10.48
N LYS A 47 -12.87 10.23 10.28
CA LYS A 47 -12.83 10.89 8.97
C LYS A 47 -11.62 11.79 8.77
N ASN A 48 -11.14 12.41 9.84
CA ASN A 48 -10.07 13.41 9.72
C ASN A 48 -9.02 13.12 10.78
N ALA A 49 -7.82 12.76 10.32
CA ALA A 49 -6.73 12.43 11.21
C ALA A 49 -5.41 12.46 10.47
N GLN A 50 -4.34 12.71 11.20
CA GLN A 50 -2.99 12.37 10.76
C GLN A 50 -2.73 10.93 11.13
N ILE A 51 -2.11 10.17 10.22
CA ILE A 51 -1.76 8.77 10.45
C ILE A 51 -0.26 8.57 10.24
N GLN A 52 0.33 7.76 11.11
CA GLN A 52 1.68 7.28 10.94
C GLN A 52 1.71 5.83 11.42
N MET A 53 2.10 4.93 10.54
CA MET A 53 2.13 3.50 10.83
C MET A 53 3.46 2.93 10.35
N SER A 54 4.00 2.02 11.14
CA SER A 54 5.12 1.18 10.73
C SER A 54 4.78 -0.27 11.01
N ALA A 55 5.34 -1.16 10.21
CA ALA A 55 5.20 -2.60 10.42
C ALA A 55 6.56 -3.28 10.23
N GLY A 56 6.88 -4.20 11.13
CA GLY A 56 8.09 -5.00 10.98
C GLY A 56 8.00 -5.90 9.75
N SER A 57 6.80 -6.44 9.50
CA SER A 57 6.53 -7.23 8.29
C SER A 57 5.10 -7.03 7.82
N LEU A 58 4.92 -7.16 6.52
CA LEU A 58 3.61 -7.05 5.88
C LEU A 58 3.61 -8.00 4.69
N THR A 59 2.51 -8.70 4.47
CA THR A 59 2.33 -9.53 3.29
C THR A 59 1.04 -9.12 2.62
N LEU A 60 1.12 -8.75 1.36
CA LEU A 60 -0.03 -8.37 0.55
C LEU A 60 -0.11 -9.29 -0.66
N ASN A 61 -1.18 -10.08 -0.74
CA ASN A 61 -1.38 -11.06 -1.81
C ASN A 61 -0.18 -11.98 -2.00
N GLY A 62 0.42 -12.42 -0.89
CA GLY A 62 1.58 -13.29 -0.91
C GLY A 62 2.92 -12.59 -1.11
N VAL A 63 2.92 -11.28 -1.36
CA VAL A 63 4.16 -10.52 -1.55
C VAL A 63 4.61 -9.96 -0.21
N PRO A 64 5.77 -10.38 0.29
CA PRO A 64 6.26 -9.92 1.60
C PRO A 64 7.03 -8.61 1.50
N ALA A 65 6.90 -7.81 2.54
CA ALA A 65 7.66 -6.58 2.73
C ALA A 65 8.08 -6.47 4.20
N THR A 66 9.16 -5.77 4.47
CA THR A 66 9.64 -5.50 5.82
C THR A 66 9.93 -4.01 5.99
N ASN A 67 10.07 -3.58 7.24
CA ASN A 67 10.36 -2.18 7.56
C ASN A 67 9.41 -1.22 6.83
N VAL A 68 8.12 -1.52 6.90
CA VAL A 68 7.10 -0.72 6.23
C VAL A 68 6.84 0.55 7.02
N LEU A 69 6.79 1.67 6.31
CA LEU A 69 6.44 2.98 6.88
C LEU A 69 5.37 3.62 6.01
N ILE A 70 4.31 4.10 6.66
CA ILE A 70 3.24 4.85 6.01
C ILE A 70 2.96 6.10 6.83
N GLN A 71 2.99 7.26 6.17
CA GLN A 71 2.63 8.53 6.78
C GLN A 71 1.63 9.22 5.87
N GLY A 72 0.60 9.78 6.47
CA GLY A 72 -0.41 10.46 5.70
C GLY A 72 -1.53 11.03 6.53
N GLN A 73 -2.67 11.20 5.89
CA GLN A 73 -3.83 11.79 6.54
C GLN A 73 -5.13 11.30 5.92
N LEU A 74 -6.15 11.26 6.75
CA LEU A 74 -7.52 10.99 6.35
C LEU A 74 -8.23 12.34 6.21
N ASN A 75 -8.84 12.59 5.05
CA ASN A 75 -9.59 13.82 4.76
C ASN A 75 -10.98 13.41 4.26
N GLY A 76 -11.88 13.17 5.20
CA GLY A 76 -13.21 12.67 4.85
C GLY A 76 -13.11 11.23 4.30
N LYS A 77 -13.49 11.05 3.04
CA LYS A 77 -13.39 9.77 2.36
C LYS A 77 -12.08 9.62 1.56
N GLU A 78 -11.27 10.66 1.53
CA GLU A 78 -9.97 10.61 0.86
C GLU A 78 -8.89 10.16 1.82
N VAL A 79 -7.90 9.45 1.28
CA VAL A 79 -6.72 9.03 2.03
C VAL A 79 -5.49 9.55 1.30
N VAL A 80 -4.73 10.41 1.97
CA VAL A 80 -3.48 10.95 1.43
C VAL A 80 -2.33 10.21 2.08
N LEU A 81 -1.49 9.56 1.28
CA LEU A 81 -0.29 8.87 1.75
C LEU A 81 0.92 9.64 1.24
N ASN A 82 1.44 10.53 2.08
CA ASN A 82 2.58 11.39 1.74
C ASN A 82 3.86 10.58 1.60
N THR A 83 4.00 9.53 2.41
CA THR A 83 5.17 8.68 2.43
C THR A 83 4.75 7.23 2.51
N ILE A 84 5.23 6.43 1.58
CA ILE A 84 5.15 4.97 1.61
C ILE A 84 6.57 4.48 1.41
N GLY A 85 7.03 3.61 2.33
CA GLY A 85 8.35 3.02 2.22
C GLY A 85 8.33 1.59 2.70
N ALA A 86 9.11 0.72 2.08
CA ALA A 86 9.24 -0.66 2.48
C ALA A 86 10.49 -1.28 1.88
N ASP A 87 11.03 -2.29 2.55
CA ASP A 87 12.01 -3.20 1.98
C ASP A 87 11.28 -4.41 1.40
N MET A 88 11.61 -4.79 0.19
CA MET A 88 10.95 -5.89 -0.51
C MET A 88 11.96 -6.68 -1.33
N ALA A 89 11.98 -8.01 -1.17
CA ALA A 89 12.69 -8.91 -2.06
C ALA A 89 14.10 -8.40 -2.41
N ARG A 90 14.87 -8.03 -1.40
CA ARG A 90 16.25 -7.50 -1.43
C ARG A 90 16.37 -6.04 -1.88
N GLY A 91 15.30 -5.44 -2.30
CA GLY A 91 15.30 -4.04 -2.72
C GLY A 91 14.37 -3.21 -1.86
N SER A 92 13.97 -2.08 -2.41
CA SER A 92 13.13 -1.13 -1.71
C SER A 92 12.04 -0.58 -2.61
N LEU A 93 10.94 -0.18 -1.95
CA LEU A 93 9.84 0.54 -2.57
C LEU A 93 9.66 1.85 -1.83
N THR A 94 9.52 2.96 -2.56
CA THR A 94 9.11 4.25 -2.00
C THR A 94 8.04 4.87 -2.89
N GLY A 95 7.18 5.67 -2.29
CA GLY A 95 6.15 6.33 -3.07
C GLY A 95 5.24 7.23 -2.27
N SER A 96 4.28 7.82 -2.97
CA SER A 96 3.20 8.61 -2.41
C SER A 96 1.94 8.39 -3.23
N ALA A 97 0.78 8.47 -2.58
CA ALA A 97 -0.48 8.14 -3.23
C ALA A 97 -1.65 8.90 -2.61
N LEU A 98 -2.72 9.02 -3.39
CA LEU A 98 -4.00 9.55 -2.95
C LEU A 98 -5.08 8.55 -3.34
N ARG A 99 -5.92 8.16 -2.37
CA ARG A 99 -7.14 7.42 -2.66
C ARG A 99 -8.32 8.38 -2.61
N ASN A 100 -9.04 8.49 -3.70
CA ASN A 100 -10.22 9.33 -3.81
C ASN A 100 -11.44 8.69 -3.16
N ALA A 101 -12.47 9.48 -2.92
CA ALA A 101 -13.70 9.03 -2.30
C ALA A 101 -14.40 7.91 -3.08
N ASP A 102 -14.24 7.86 -4.39
CA ASP A 102 -14.82 6.83 -5.26
C ASP A 102 -14.02 5.53 -5.32
N GLY A 103 -12.89 5.47 -4.59
CA GLY A 103 -12.01 4.30 -4.58
C GLY A 103 -10.92 4.31 -5.66
N SER A 104 -10.88 5.30 -6.52
CA SER A 104 -9.80 5.45 -7.48
C SER A 104 -8.52 5.91 -6.78
N TRP A 105 -7.37 5.58 -7.38
CA TRP A 105 -6.06 5.90 -6.83
C TRP A 105 -5.26 6.77 -7.80
N VAL A 106 -4.56 7.73 -7.23
CA VAL A 106 -3.54 8.51 -7.92
C VAL A 106 -2.23 8.28 -7.19
N ILE A 107 -1.27 7.64 -7.87
CA ILE A 107 0.08 7.48 -7.36
C ILE A 107 0.92 8.58 -7.97
N ASP A 108 1.35 9.54 -7.14
CA ASP A 108 2.17 10.64 -7.62
C ASP A 108 3.51 10.14 -8.14
N THR A 109 4.22 9.40 -7.28
CA THR A 109 5.51 8.80 -7.63
C THR A 109 5.62 7.45 -6.95
N MET A 110 6.16 6.47 -7.68
CA MET A 110 6.54 5.17 -7.13
C MET A 110 7.90 4.76 -7.67
N ARG A 111 8.79 4.37 -6.78
CA ARG A 111 10.13 3.88 -7.11
C ARG A 111 10.33 2.50 -6.54
N LEU A 112 10.78 1.59 -7.39
CA LEU A 112 11.13 0.21 -7.04
C LEU A 112 12.60 0.01 -7.41
N ASN A 113 13.44 -0.31 -6.41
CA ASN A 113 14.87 -0.48 -6.61
C ASN A 113 15.32 -1.87 -6.21
N GLU A 114 15.98 -2.56 -7.12
CA GLU A 114 16.62 -3.87 -6.88
C GLU A 114 15.66 -4.93 -6.35
N ILE A 115 14.40 -4.87 -6.75
CA ILE A 115 13.39 -5.86 -6.34
C ILE A 115 13.68 -7.22 -6.96
N ARG A 116 13.66 -8.28 -6.14
CA ARG A 116 13.86 -9.68 -6.57
C ARG A 116 12.64 -10.47 -6.16
N LEU A 117 11.61 -10.48 -6.99
CA LEU A 117 10.32 -11.03 -6.65
C LEU A 117 10.07 -12.36 -7.34
N GLN A 118 9.62 -13.35 -6.57
CA GLN A 118 9.13 -14.62 -7.08
C GLN A 118 7.66 -14.79 -6.74
N SER A 119 6.90 -15.34 -7.69
CA SER A 119 5.48 -15.60 -7.53
C SER A 119 5.15 -16.99 -8.07
N ASP A 120 4.20 -17.65 -7.44
CA ASP A 120 3.63 -18.91 -7.93
C ASP A 120 2.46 -18.70 -8.89
N LYS A 121 2.12 -17.44 -9.17
CA LYS A 121 0.98 -17.08 -10.00
C LYS A 121 1.40 -16.79 -11.44
N SER A 122 0.48 -17.03 -12.38
CA SER A 122 0.65 -16.55 -13.74
C SER A 122 0.72 -15.04 -13.78
N LEU A 123 1.22 -14.47 -14.88
CA LEU A 123 1.34 -13.02 -15.01
C LEU A 123 -0.02 -12.32 -14.87
N LEU A 124 -1.06 -12.88 -15.49
CA LEU A 124 -2.40 -12.29 -15.42
C LEU A 124 -2.97 -12.38 -14.00
N ASP A 125 -2.79 -13.49 -13.32
CA ASP A 125 -3.29 -13.66 -11.95
C ASP A 125 -2.54 -12.78 -10.97
N PHE A 126 -1.25 -12.56 -11.21
CA PHE A 126 -0.46 -11.67 -10.36
C PHE A 126 -0.99 -10.24 -10.37
N PHE A 127 -1.40 -9.75 -11.54
CA PHE A 127 -1.90 -8.39 -11.68
C PHE A 127 -3.44 -8.27 -11.58
N ALA A 128 -4.15 -9.40 -11.46
CA ALA A 128 -5.61 -9.40 -11.42
C ALA A 128 -6.23 -8.49 -10.33
N PRO A 129 -5.63 -8.36 -9.13
CA PRO A 129 -6.20 -7.48 -8.09
C PRO A 129 -6.36 -6.02 -8.54
N LEU A 130 -5.56 -5.56 -9.50
CA LEU A 130 -5.69 -4.20 -10.03
C LEU A 130 -7.03 -3.95 -10.72
N ASN A 131 -7.71 -5.00 -11.16
CA ASN A 131 -9.03 -4.88 -11.79
C ASN A 131 -10.13 -4.46 -10.81
N THR A 132 -9.87 -4.54 -9.50
CA THR A 132 -10.83 -4.10 -8.48
C THR A 132 -10.82 -2.59 -8.28
N ILE A 133 -9.80 -1.91 -8.79
CA ILE A 133 -9.62 -0.47 -8.66
C ILE A 133 -10.35 0.20 -9.82
N PRO A 134 -11.29 1.15 -9.56
CA PRO A 134 -12.04 1.80 -10.63
C PRO A 134 -11.16 2.55 -11.62
N SER A 135 -10.13 3.22 -11.12
CA SER A 135 -9.15 3.93 -11.92
C SER A 135 -7.85 4.05 -11.15
N LEU A 136 -6.75 3.91 -11.85
CA LEU A 136 -5.41 4.09 -11.30
C LEU A 136 -4.64 5.01 -12.22
N GLN A 137 -4.16 6.13 -11.68
CA GLN A 137 -3.26 7.04 -12.37
C GLN A 137 -1.90 7.01 -11.68
N ILE A 138 -0.84 6.93 -12.46
CA ILE A 138 0.53 6.94 -11.96
C ILE A 138 1.26 8.08 -12.66
N GLY A 139 1.60 9.12 -11.92
CA GLY A 139 2.34 10.26 -12.45
C GLY A 139 3.74 9.87 -12.86
N ARG A 140 4.42 9.09 -12.02
CA ARG A 140 5.76 8.62 -12.30
C ARG A 140 6.01 7.25 -11.67
N LEU A 141 6.46 6.30 -12.48
CA LEU A 141 6.92 4.99 -12.03
C LEU A 141 8.36 4.80 -12.50
N GLU A 142 9.26 4.57 -11.55
CA GLU A 142 10.66 4.28 -11.81
C GLU A 142 10.99 2.90 -11.24
N VAL A 143 11.44 1.99 -12.09
CA VAL A 143 11.88 0.66 -11.69
C VAL A 143 13.33 0.51 -12.11
N THR A 144 14.19 0.17 -11.16
CA THR A 144 15.62 0.03 -11.39
C THR A 144 16.08 -1.35 -10.97
N ASP A 145 16.67 -2.08 -11.90
CA ASP A 145 17.30 -3.39 -11.69
C ASP A 145 16.37 -4.37 -10.97
N ALA A 146 15.18 -4.56 -11.50
CA ALA A 146 14.21 -5.50 -10.95
C ALA A 146 14.27 -6.84 -11.66
N ARG A 147 14.00 -7.91 -10.91
CA ARG A 147 13.81 -9.27 -11.42
C ARG A 147 12.49 -9.80 -10.89
N LEU A 148 11.65 -10.22 -11.81
CA LEU A 148 10.35 -10.80 -11.49
C LEU A 148 10.29 -12.18 -12.11
N GLN A 149 9.87 -13.18 -11.34
CA GLN A 149 9.79 -14.54 -11.82
C GLN A 149 8.51 -15.21 -11.36
N GLY A 150 7.78 -15.76 -12.30
CA GLY A 150 6.64 -16.62 -12.07
C GLY A 150 6.92 -18.05 -12.53
N PRO A 151 5.89 -18.92 -12.50
CA PRO A 151 6.08 -20.33 -12.88
C PRO A 151 6.42 -20.52 -14.37
N ASP A 152 5.91 -19.65 -15.24
CA ASP A 152 6.08 -19.77 -16.69
C ASP A 152 6.47 -18.45 -17.36
N TRP A 153 6.91 -17.47 -16.56
CA TRP A 153 7.31 -16.16 -17.05
C TRP A 153 8.45 -15.60 -16.21
N ALA A 154 9.29 -14.78 -16.81
CA ALA A 154 10.36 -14.11 -16.10
C ALA A 154 10.69 -12.79 -16.77
N VAL A 155 11.02 -11.79 -15.96
CA VAL A 155 11.57 -10.51 -16.41
C VAL A 155 12.85 -10.30 -15.62
N THR A 156 13.98 -10.17 -16.31
CA THR A 156 15.29 -9.98 -15.70
C THR A 156 15.87 -8.63 -16.12
N GLU A 157 16.58 -8.00 -15.19
CA GLU A 157 17.24 -6.73 -15.45
C GLU A 157 16.27 -5.64 -15.95
N LEU A 158 15.10 -5.55 -15.28
CA LEU A 158 14.10 -4.57 -15.67
C LEU A 158 14.50 -3.18 -15.18
N ASP A 159 14.69 -2.27 -16.13
CA ASP A 159 14.79 -0.85 -15.91
C ASP A 159 13.65 -0.19 -16.68
N LEU A 160 12.77 0.50 -15.98
CA LEU A 160 11.56 1.05 -16.55
C LEU A 160 11.30 2.44 -16.01
N SER A 161 10.96 3.37 -16.88
CA SER A 161 10.49 4.69 -16.50
C SER A 161 9.22 5.00 -17.26
N LEU A 162 8.14 5.24 -16.52
CA LEU A 162 6.83 5.59 -17.06
C LEU A 162 6.36 6.91 -16.47
N ARG A 163 5.69 7.71 -17.30
CA ARG A 163 5.04 8.94 -16.85
C ARG A 163 3.60 8.96 -17.35
N ASP A 164 2.73 9.48 -16.50
CA ASP A 164 1.33 9.74 -16.83
C ASP A 164 0.59 8.51 -17.32
N LEU A 165 0.82 7.38 -16.65
CA LEU A 165 0.11 6.14 -16.93
C LEU A 165 -1.29 6.18 -16.33
N THR A 166 -2.28 5.80 -17.11
CA THR A 166 -3.66 5.70 -16.65
C THR A 166 -4.20 4.31 -16.98
N LEU A 167 -4.75 3.64 -15.95
CA LEU A 167 -5.49 2.40 -16.09
C LEU A 167 -6.93 2.68 -15.68
N SER A 168 -7.88 2.41 -16.55
CA SER A 168 -9.31 2.63 -16.27
C SER A 168 -10.13 1.52 -16.87
N LYS A 169 -11.28 1.31 -16.27
CA LYS A 169 -12.26 0.38 -16.81
C LYS A 169 -13.15 1.03 -17.84
#